data_5168c0ee3584b7f0863863bd221591dc
#
_entry.id   5168c0ee3584b7f0863863bd221591dc
#
_cell.length_a   1.000
_cell.length_b   1.000
_cell.length_c   1.000
_cell.angle_alpha   90.00
_cell.angle_beta   90.00
_cell.angle_gamma   90.00
#
_symmetry.space_group_name_H-M   'P 1'
#
loop_
_entity.id
_entity.type
_entity.pdbx_description
1 polymer ?
#
loop_
_entity_poly.entity_id
_entity_poly.type
_entity_poly.pdbx_seq_one_letter_code
_entity_poly.pdbx_strand_id
1 'polypeptide(L)'
;MSEVFLTGASGFLGGHLLSELVGAGHTVRALSRSEASDAAIAALGGQPVRARLGDPDSLAAALAGCEAVFHAAADTSMWKRNAARQTATNVDGTRHLLAAAQRAGVGAFLHTSSVSAYSHLVHGTITETTPQRGGESWINYEHSKYLAEQAVRDTPLPWIVFNPSHILGPGDRHNWSRLIRLVDAQKLPGIPPGIGAFADVREIARAQLRAWQRQRYGECYLLGGEQASFVDFVHRVGAALGRRTPRGATPAWALMAYARLLGTVARFTGREPDVTPEGAALTSHQLRVDSSRAIRELDYVETPLDSLLGDTLAWMRSEGMLAAR
;
A
#
# COMPACT_ATOMS: atom_id res chain seq x y z
N MET A 1 24.30 3.66 -12.96
CA MET A 1 23.08 3.91 -13.76
C MET A 1 22.57 2.55 -14.22
N SER A 2 21.42 2.12 -13.74
CA SER A 2 20.86 0.79 -14.00
C SER A 2 19.52 0.91 -14.67
N GLU A 3 19.12 -0.10 -15.44
CA GLU A 3 17.79 -0.22 -15.97
C GLU A 3 16.96 -1.10 -15.04
N VAL A 4 15.81 -0.61 -14.57
CA VAL A 4 14.96 -1.31 -13.61
C VAL A 4 13.52 -1.40 -14.12
N PHE A 5 12.80 -2.42 -13.67
CA PHE A 5 11.40 -2.60 -13.99
C PHE A 5 10.52 -2.29 -12.78
N LEU A 6 9.50 -1.46 -12.96
CA LEU A 6 8.57 -1.06 -11.91
C LEU A 6 7.14 -1.43 -12.26
N THR A 7 6.45 -2.14 -11.40
CA THR A 7 5.00 -2.32 -11.48
C THR A 7 4.27 -1.39 -10.52
N GLY A 8 3.08 -0.94 -10.87
CA GLY A 8 2.29 -0.04 -10.03
C GLY A 8 2.71 1.43 -10.10
N ALA A 9 3.56 1.82 -11.05
CA ALA A 9 4.13 3.17 -11.21
C ALA A 9 3.08 4.29 -11.33
N SER A 10 1.93 4.03 -11.92
CA SER A 10 0.82 5.00 -12.00
C SER A 10 -0.04 5.08 -10.72
N GLY A 11 0.28 4.29 -9.70
CA GLY A 11 -0.39 4.29 -8.40
C GLY A 11 0.27 5.22 -7.38
N PHE A 12 -0.31 5.31 -6.18
CA PHE A 12 0.12 6.21 -5.12
C PHE A 12 1.59 5.99 -4.72
N LEU A 13 1.93 4.84 -4.13
CA LEU A 13 3.32 4.54 -3.75
C LEU A 13 4.24 4.40 -4.98
N GLY A 14 3.75 3.73 -6.04
CA GLY A 14 4.56 3.49 -7.23
C GLY A 14 5.00 4.78 -7.94
N GLY A 15 4.19 5.85 -7.91
CA GLY A 15 4.57 7.15 -8.44
C GLY A 15 5.73 7.80 -7.67
N HIS A 16 5.71 7.73 -6.34
CA HIS A 16 6.82 8.20 -5.51
C HIS A 16 8.08 7.36 -5.74
N LEU A 17 7.93 6.04 -5.81
CA LEU A 17 9.06 5.14 -6.08
C LEU A 17 9.67 5.39 -7.47
N LEU A 18 8.83 5.63 -8.49
CA LEU A 18 9.29 6.03 -9.82
C LEU A 18 10.12 7.31 -9.74
N SER A 19 9.63 8.33 -9.05
CA SER A 19 10.34 9.61 -8.90
C SER A 19 11.69 9.45 -8.18
N GLU A 20 11.76 8.64 -7.12
CA GLU A 20 13.01 8.37 -6.39
C GLU A 20 14.02 7.61 -7.28
N LEU A 21 13.58 6.61 -8.04
CA LEU A 21 14.43 5.84 -8.95
C LEU A 21 14.98 6.69 -10.09
N VAL A 22 14.13 7.50 -10.75
CA VAL A 22 14.52 8.43 -11.80
C VAL A 22 15.45 9.51 -11.24
N GLY A 23 15.11 10.09 -10.08
CA GLY A 23 15.94 11.08 -9.40
C GLY A 23 17.33 10.58 -9.01
N ALA A 24 17.46 9.28 -8.74
CA ALA A 24 18.74 8.61 -8.51
C ALA A 24 19.52 8.26 -9.79
N GLY A 25 19.01 8.63 -10.97
CA GLY A 25 19.67 8.43 -12.27
C GLY A 25 19.45 7.06 -12.90
N HIS A 26 18.46 6.28 -12.44
CA HIS A 26 18.11 4.99 -13.05
C HIS A 26 17.15 5.17 -14.24
N THR A 27 17.25 4.32 -15.24
CA THR A 27 16.24 4.18 -16.28
C THR A 27 15.14 3.26 -15.78
N VAL A 28 13.90 3.75 -15.74
CA VAL A 28 12.78 2.98 -15.17
C VAL A 28 11.80 2.60 -16.28
N ARG A 29 11.75 1.32 -16.64
CA ARG A 29 10.66 0.75 -17.41
C ARG A 29 9.49 0.48 -16.47
N ALA A 30 8.34 1.07 -16.76
CA ALA A 30 7.18 0.96 -15.86
C ALA A 30 6.01 0.28 -16.56
N LEU A 31 5.50 -0.78 -15.94
CA LEU A 31 4.34 -1.52 -16.42
C LEU A 31 3.13 -0.61 -16.56
N SER A 32 2.57 -0.54 -17.75
CA SER A 32 1.38 0.25 -18.07
C SER A 32 0.29 -0.60 -18.71
N ARG A 33 -0.99 -0.24 -18.42
CA ARG A 33 -2.18 -0.93 -18.94
C ARG A 33 -3.11 -0.02 -19.73
N SER A 34 -2.83 1.28 -19.78
CA SER A 34 -3.70 2.27 -20.42
C SER A 34 -2.92 3.53 -20.81
N GLU A 35 -3.42 4.31 -21.76
CA GLU A 35 -2.83 5.59 -22.15
C GLU A 35 -2.73 6.58 -20.99
N ALA A 36 -3.72 6.60 -20.10
CA ALA A 36 -3.65 7.42 -18.90
C ALA A 36 -2.49 7.01 -17.97
N SER A 37 -2.20 5.69 -17.86
CA SER A 37 -1.03 5.21 -17.14
C SER A 37 0.27 5.59 -17.84
N ASP A 38 0.31 5.54 -19.19
CA ASP A 38 1.49 5.96 -19.97
C ASP A 38 1.82 7.42 -19.69
N ALA A 39 0.81 8.29 -19.78
CA ALA A 39 0.97 9.72 -19.55
C ALA A 39 1.46 10.00 -18.11
N ALA A 40 0.89 9.32 -17.11
CA ALA A 40 1.31 9.48 -15.72
C ALA A 40 2.76 9.02 -15.47
N ILE A 41 3.18 7.90 -16.07
CA ILE A 41 4.53 7.37 -15.98
C ILE A 41 5.53 8.31 -16.68
N ALA A 42 5.21 8.74 -17.90
CA ALA A 42 6.08 9.63 -18.67
C ALA A 42 6.26 11.00 -17.99
N ALA A 43 5.21 11.54 -17.38
CA ALA A 43 5.26 12.79 -16.61
C ALA A 43 6.26 12.75 -15.44
N LEU A 44 6.54 11.56 -14.89
CA LEU A 44 7.52 11.34 -13.83
C LEU A 44 8.90 10.88 -14.34
N GLY A 45 9.12 10.92 -15.68
CA GLY A 45 10.38 10.55 -16.30
C GLY A 45 10.58 9.04 -16.51
N GLY A 46 9.57 8.22 -16.26
CA GLY A 46 9.61 6.78 -16.55
C GLY A 46 9.28 6.44 -18.00
N GLN A 47 9.65 5.23 -18.40
CA GLN A 47 9.36 4.68 -19.74
C GLN A 47 8.18 3.70 -19.61
N PRO A 48 6.97 4.04 -20.12
CA PRO A 48 5.85 3.14 -20.07
C PRO A 48 6.05 1.92 -20.96
N VAL A 49 5.83 0.72 -20.43
CA VAL A 49 5.89 -0.54 -21.19
C VAL A 49 4.56 -1.27 -21.08
N ARG A 50 3.96 -1.58 -22.23
CA ARG A 50 2.68 -2.32 -22.26
C ARG A 50 2.92 -3.78 -21.94
N ALA A 51 2.50 -4.17 -20.72
CA ALA A 51 2.52 -5.55 -20.26
C ALA A 51 1.36 -5.79 -19.29
N ARG A 52 1.11 -7.06 -18.97
CA ARG A 52 0.09 -7.48 -18.00
C ARG A 52 0.66 -8.53 -17.06
N LEU A 53 0.38 -8.43 -15.77
CA LEU A 53 0.82 -9.42 -14.78
C LEU A 53 0.29 -10.83 -15.06
N GLY A 54 -0.83 -10.97 -15.76
CA GLY A 54 -1.39 -12.25 -16.18
C GLY A 54 -0.86 -12.77 -17.52
N ASP A 55 0.12 -12.10 -18.15
CA ASP A 55 0.68 -12.46 -19.45
C ASP A 55 2.21 -12.62 -19.35
N PRO A 56 2.71 -13.86 -19.13
CA PRO A 56 4.14 -14.13 -18.94
C PRO A 56 5.02 -13.72 -20.10
N ASP A 57 4.53 -13.75 -21.33
CA ASP A 57 5.33 -13.42 -22.52
C ASP A 57 5.54 -11.90 -22.64
N SER A 58 4.49 -11.12 -22.38
CA SER A 58 4.63 -9.66 -22.31
C SER A 58 5.56 -9.22 -21.20
N LEU A 59 5.56 -9.93 -20.04
CA LEU A 59 6.49 -9.65 -18.95
C LEU A 59 7.94 -9.99 -19.31
N ALA A 60 8.18 -11.13 -19.98
CA ALA A 60 9.54 -11.52 -20.37
C ALA A 60 10.20 -10.48 -21.27
N ALA A 61 9.47 -9.98 -22.27
CA ALA A 61 9.94 -8.91 -23.14
C ALA A 61 10.20 -7.60 -22.38
N ALA A 62 9.33 -7.25 -21.44
CA ALA A 62 9.45 -6.03 -20.65
C ALA A 62 10.64 -6.04 -19.68
N LEU A 63 11.07 -7.23 -19.21
CA LEU A 63 12.14 -7.42 -18.23
C LEU A 63 13.53 -7.59 -18.84
N ALA A 64 13.62 -7.77 -20.16
CA ALA A 64 14.90 -8.02 -20.83
C ALA A 64 15.91 -6.89 -20.55
N GLY A 65 17.06 -7.22 -19.97
CA GLY A 65 18.12 -6.28 -19.62
C GLY A 65 17.91 -5.47 -18.33
N CYS A 66 16.80 -5.67 -17.61
CA CYS A 66 16.60 -5.02 -16.31
C CYS A 66 17.47 -5.68 -15.23
N GLU A 67 18.11 -4.85 -14.40
CA GLU A 67 18.91 -5.28 -13.25
C GLU A 67 18.04 -5.65 -12.04
N ALA A 68 16.95 -4.93 -11.82
CA ALA A 68 16.05 -5.17 -10.70
C ALA A 68 14.58 -5.00 -11.06
N VAL A 69 13.72 -5.68 -10.32
CA VAL A 69 12.26 -5.50 -10.35
C VAL A 69 11.80 -4.87 -9.05
N PHE A 70 11.05 -3.77 -9.14
CA PHE A 70 10.29 -3.19 -8.04
C PHE A 70 8.81 -3.50 -8.24
N HIS A 71 8.27 -4.35 -7.38
CA HIS A 71 6.89 -4.81 -7.50
C HIS A 71 5.99 -4.12 -6.47
N ALA A 72 5.35 -3.01 -6.88
CA ALA A 72 4.41 -2.24 -6.03
C ALA A 72 2.96 -2.33 -6.52
N ALA A 73 2.67 -3.04 -7.60
CA ALA A 73 1.30 -3.26 -8.06
C ALA A 73 0.56 -4.21 -7.13
N ALA A 74 -0.62 -3.80 -6.66
CA ALA A 74 -1.53 -4.64 -5.88
C ALA A 74 -2.98 -4.19 -6.07
N ASP A 75 -3.93 -5.13 -5.91
CA ASP A 75 -5.33 -4.84 -5.70
C ASP A 75 -5.59 -4.77 -4.19
N THR A 76 -5.96 -3.59 -3.69
CA THR A 76 -6.18 -3.30 -2.27
C THR A 76 -7.65 -3.28 -1.88
N SER A 77 -8.55 -3.78 -2.74
CA SER A 77 -9.98 -3.82 -2.44
C SER A 77 -10.27 -4.60 -1.15
N MET A 78 -11.16 -4.05 -0.33
CA MET A 78 -11.65 -4.71 0.88
C MET A 78 -13.02 -5.37 0.67
N TRP A 79 -13.47 -5.51 -0.57
CA TRP A 79 -14.76 -6.10 -0.87
C TRP A 79 -14.63 -7.54 -1.32
N LYS A 80 -15.26 -8.47 -0.59
CA LYS A 80 -15.23 -9.90 -0.86
C LYS A 80 -15.59 -10.28 -2.31
N ARG A 81 -16.45 -9.49 -2.96
CA ARG A 81 -16.82 -9.73 -4.37
C ARG A 81 -15.63 -9.59 -5.33
N ASN A 82 -14.64 -8.84 -4.94
CA ASN A 82 -13.40 -8.64 -5.71
C ASN A 82 -12.31 -9.68 -5.38
N ALA A 83 -12.58 -10.67 -4.51
CA ALA A 83 -11.57 -11.60 -4.01
C ALA A 83 -10.85 -12.37 -5.13
N ALA A 84 -11.58 -12.88 -6.13
CA ALA A 84 -10.96 -13.60 -7.25
C ALA A 84 -10.01 -12.70 -8.07
N ARG A 85 -10.43 -11.47 -8.40
CA ARG A 85 -9.60 -10.49 -9.09
C ARG A 85 -8.38 -10.10 -8.26
N GLN A 86 -8.57 -9.91 -6.95
CA GLN A 86 -7.51 -9.57 -6.02
C GLN A 86 -6.46 -10.69 -5.92
N THR A 87 -6.89 -11.95 -5.81
CA THR A 87 -5.99 -13.10 -5.80
C THR A 87 -5.24 -13.22 -7.12
N ALA A 88 -5.92 -13.12 -8.25
CA ALA A 88 -5.29 -13.14 -9.58
C ALA A 88 -4.24 -12.03 -9.73
N THR A 89 -4.50 -10.82 -9.21
CA THR A 89 -3.55 -9.70 -9.27
C THR A 89 -2.40 -9.88 -8.30
N ASN A 90 -2.71 -10.14 -7.01
CA ASN A 90 -1.71 -10.10 -5.94
C ASN A 90 -0.87 -11.39 -5.86
N VAL A 91 -1.47 -12.54 -6.11
CA VAL A 91 -0.79 -13.84 -5.96
C VAL A 91 -0.28 -14.34 -7.32
N ASP A 92 -1.20 -14.55 -8.27
CA ASP A 92 -0.82 -15.12 -9.56
C ASP A 92 0.04 -14.13 -10.36
N GLY A 93 -0.31 -12.83 -10.33
CA GLY A 93 0.49 -11.78 -10.95
C GLY A 93 1.91 -11.70 -10.38
N THR A 94 2.08 -11.85 -9.06
CA THR A 94 3.41 -11.90 -8.42
C THR A 94 4.18 -13.13 -8.87
N ARG A 95 3.55 -14.31 -8.91
CA ARG A 95 4.19 -15.55 -9.37
C ARG A 95 4.62 -15.47 -10.83
N HIS A 96 3.79 -14.92 -11.71
CA HIS A 96 4.13 -14.72 -13.12
C HIS A 96 5.32 -13.77 -13.28
N LEU A 97 5.33 -12.66 -12.52
CA LEU A 97 6.42 -11.69 -12.55
C LEU A 97 7.73 -12.28 -12.03
N LEU A 98 7.69 -13.07 -10.96
CA LEU A 98 8.85 -13.81 -10.44
C LEU A 98 9.41 -14.77 -11.49
N ALA A 99 8.56 -15.58 -12.11
CA ALA A 99 8.97 -16.52 -13.15
C ALA A 99 9.57 -15.81 -14.38
N ALA A 100 9.01 -14.66 -14.77
CA ALA A 100 9.54 -13.85 -15.85
C ALA A 100 10.89 -13.21 -15.47
N ALA A 101 11.03 -12.70 -14.24
CA ALA A 101 12.28 -12.13 -13.73
C ALA A 101 13.40 -13.16 -13.67
N GLN A 102 13.12 -14.40 -13.24
CA GLN A 102 14.07 -15.51 -13.26
C GLN A 102 14.54 -15.83 -14.68
N ARG A 103 13.62 -15.95 -15.64
CA ARG A 103 13.95 -16.23 -17.04
C ARG A 103 14.76 -15.11 -17.70
N ALA A 104 14.49 -13.86 -17.30
CA ALA A 104 15.23 -12.70 -17.82
C ALA A 104 16.59 -12.49 -17.14
N GLY A 105 16.93 -13.28 -16.12
CA GLY A 105 18.19 -13.14 -15.38
C GLY A 105 18.27 -11.85 -14.54
N VAL A 106 17.13 -11.36 -14.03
CA VAL A 106 17.09 -10.17 -13.19
C VAL A 106 17.88 -10.41 -11.90
N GLY A 107 18.71 -9.45 -11.50
CA GLY A 107 19.61 -9.58 -10.34
C GLY A 107 18.92 -9.41 -8.99
N ALA A 108 17.76 -8.73 -8.90
CA ALA A 108 17.05 -8.55 -7.64
C ALA A 108 15.54 -8.35 -7.83
N PHE A 109 14.75 -8.82 -6.85
CA PHE A 109 13.30 -8.65 -6.79
C PHE A 109 12.87 -7.98 -5.49
N LEU A 110 12.33 -6.76 -5.58
CA LEU A 110 11.88 -5.97 -4.45
C LEU A 110 10.35 -5.96 -4.41
N HIS A 111 9.78 -6.49 -3.33
CA HIS A 111 8.33 -6.66 -3.21
C HIS A 111 7.72 -5.74 -2.14
N THR A 112 6.77 -4.94 -2.55
CA THR A 112 5.93 -4.18 -1.61
C THR A 112 4.77 -5.06 -1.15
N SER A 113 4.96 -5.72 -0.02
CA SER A 113 3.94 -6.47 0.71
C SER A 113 3.05 -5.52 1.54
N SER A 114 2.69 -5.89 2.74
CA SER A 114 1.91 -5.10 3.70
C SER A 114 2.02 -5.70 5.09
N VAL A 115 1.85 -4.90 6.14
CA VAL A 115 1.59 -5.41 7.50
C VAL A 115 0.36 -6.33 7.55
N SER A 116 -0.53 -6.24 6.56
CA SER A 116 -1.68 -7.15 6.42
C SER A 116 -1.29 -8.61 6.21
N ALA A 117 -0.05 -8.92 5.79
CA ALA A 117 0.45 -10.29 5.74
C ALA A 117 0.57 -10.92 7.14
N TYR A 118 0.73 -10.10 8.19
CA TYR A 118 0.68 -10.55 9.59
C TYR A 118 -0.73 -10.85 10.06
N SER A 119 -1.74 -10.22 9.47
CA SER A 119 -3.17 -10.39 9.76
C SER A 119 -3.67 -9.72 11.04
N HIS A 120 -4.97 -9.41 11.06
CA HIS A 120 -5.71 -8.97 12.25
C HIS A 120 -5.77 -10.04 13.35
N LEU A 121 -5.28 -11.25 13.11
CA LEU A 121 -5.17 -12.34 14.08
C LEU A 121 -3.94 -12.22 14.99
N VAL A 122 -3.00 -11.35 14.66
CA VAL A 122 -1.81 -11.05 15.49
C VAL A 122 -2.09 -9.81 16.33
N HIS A 123 -1.77 -9.83 17.60
CA HIS A 123 -2.00 -8.73 18.52
C HIS A 123 -0.69 -8.17 19.09
N GLY A 124 -0.74 -6.91 19.50
CA GLY A 124 0.42 -6.22 20.08
C GLY A 124 1.35 -5.61 19.05
N THR A 125 2.64 -5.55 19.36
CA THR A 125 3.66 -4.97 18.47
C THR A 125 4.28 -6.05 17.59
N ILE A 126 4.23 -5.89 16.28
CA ILE A 126 4.93 -6.77 15.34
C ILE A 126 6.34 -6.26 15.04
N THR A 127 7.23 -7.22 14.85
CA THR A 127 8.59 -7.10 14.33
C THR A 127 8.75 -8.00 13.12
N GLU A 128 9.86 -7.92 12.42
CA GLU A 128 10.15 -8.79 11.26
C GLU A 128 10.25 -10.29 11.64
N THR A 129 10.45 -10.58 12.93
CA THR A 129 10.49 -11.97 13.45
C THR A 129 9.14 -12.48 13.93
N THR A 130 8.13 -11.64 13.98
CA THR A 130 6.76 -12.05 14.37
C THR A 130 6.19 -13.01 13.34
N PRO A 131 5.64 -14.18 13.73
CA PRO A 131 5.00 -15.10 12.80
C PRO A 131 3.81 -14.47 12.08
N GLN A 132 3.81 -14.55 10.76
CA GLN A 132 2.69 -14.08 9.95
C GLN A 132 1.54 -15.09 9.99
N ARG A 133 0.30 -14.57 10.13
CA ARG A 133 -0.92 -15.36 10.17
C ARG A 133 -1.90 -15.05 9.05
N GLY A 134 -1.46 -14.32 8.01
CA GLY A 134 -2.29 -13.99 6.85
C GLY A 134 -2.85 -15.22 6.13
N GLY A 135 -2.12 -16.34 6.15
CA GLY A 135 -2.58 -17.62 5.60
C GLY A 135 -3.85 -18.19 6.27
N GLU A 136 -4.11 -17.81 7.53
CA GLU A 136 -5.27 -18.25 8.32
C GLU A 136 -6.45 -17.24 8.21
N SER A 137 -6.23 -16.09 7.58
CA SER A 137 -7.23 -15.02 7.54
C SER A 137 -8.40 -15.31 6.61
N TRP A 138 -9.61 -14.97 7.08
CA TRP A 138 -10.80 -14.95 6.23
C TRP A 138 -10.88 -13.71 5.32
N ILE A 139 -10.02 -12.70 5.56
CA ILE A 139 -9.92 -11.47 4.76
C ILE A 139 -9.01 -11.76 3.58
N ASN A 140 -9.57 -11.78 2.36
CA ASN A 140 -8.81 -12.14 1.16
C ASN A 140 -7.60 -11.24 0.91
N TYR A 141 -7.67 -9.97 1.28
CA TYR A 141 -6.54 -9.06 1.15
C TYR A 141 -5.34 -9.54 1.97
N GLU A 142 -5.53 -9.85 3.26
CA GLU A 142 -4.48 -10.38 4.15
C GLU A 142 -3.91 -11.69 3.61
N HIS A 143 -4.82 -12.60 3.22
CA HIS A 143 -4.45 -13.90 2.66
C HIS A 143 -3.63 -13.75 1.37
N SER A 144 -4.06 -12.87 0.45
CA SER A 144 -3.36 -12.63 -0.81
C SER A 144 -1.98 -12.00 -0.62
N LYS A 145 -1.83 -11.06 0.34
CA LYS A 145 -0.54 -10.44 0.67
C LYS A 145 0.42 -11.45 1.30
N TYR A 146 -0.08 -12.30 2.19
CA TYR A 146 0.69 -13.40 2.75
C TYR A 146 1.19 -14.35 1.65
N LEU A 147 0.31 -14.87 0.80
CA LEU A 147 0.68 -15.82 -0.26
C LEU A 147 1.66 -15.23 -1.28
N ALA A 148 1.48 -13.96 -1.65
CA ALA A 148 2.40 -13.27 -2.54
C ALA A 148 3.79 -13.12 -1.91
N GLU A 149 3.85 -12.75 -0.64
CA GLU A 149 5.11 -12.62 0.10
C GLU A 149 5.82 -13.98 0.26
N GLN A 150 5.09 -15.06 0.56
CA GLN A 150 5.68 -16.40 0.61
C GLN A 150 6.29 -16.78 -0.74
N ALA A 151 5.59 -16.53 -1.86
CA ALA A 151 6.12 -16.81 -3.19
C ALA A 151 7.42 -16.02 -3.48
N VAL A 152 7.55 -14.79 -2.94
CA VAL A 152 8.79 -14.01 -3.05
C VAL A 152 9.90 -14.60 -2.19
N ARG A 153 9.60 -15.03 -0.96
CA ARG A 153 10.60 -15.63 -0.05
C ARG A 153 11.11 -16.98 -0.56
N ASP A 154 10.29 -17.72 -1.28
CA ASP A 154 10.62 -19.05 -1.84
C ASP A 154 11.37 -18.96 -3.18
N THR A 155 11.53 -17.76 -3.79
CA THR A 155 12.26 -17.60 -5.05
C THR A 155 13.77 -17.74 -4.85
N PRO A 156 14.52 -18.31 -5.83
CA PRO A 156 15.98 -18.28 -5.81
C PRO A 156 16.58 -16.90 -6.16
N LEU A 157 15.78 -15.94 -6.62
CA LEU A 157 16.25 -14.58 -6.87
C LEU A 157 16.67 -13.89 -5.56
N PRO A 158 17.69 -13.03 -5.56
CA PRO A 158 17.90 -12.10 -4.47
C PRO A 158 16.66 -11.21 -4.28
N TRP A 159 16.03 -11.26 -3.10
CA TRP A 159 14.79 -10.54 -2.85
C TRP A 159 14.89 -9.64 -1.63
N ILE A 160 14.03 -8.60 -1.61
CA ILE A 160 13.77 -7.76 -0.43
C ILE A 160 12.25 -7.58 -0.33
N VAL A 161 11.71 -7.72 0.88
CA VAL A 161 10.29 -7.52 1.17
C VAL A 161 10.09 -6.29 2.05
N PHE A 162 9.12 -5.47 1.70
CA PHE A 162 8.69 -4.33 2.50
C PHE A 162 7.24 -4.52 2.94
N ASN A 163 6.98 -4.34 4.22
CA ASN A 163 5.66 -4.42 4.82
C ASN A 163 5.23 -3.04 5.33
N PRO A 164 4.78 -2.14 4.44
CA PRO A 164 4.26 -0.86 4.88
C PRO A 164 2.94 -1.02 5.64
N SER A 165 2.72 -0.10 6.58
CA SER A 165 1.50 0.05 7.34
C SER A 165 0.49 0.97 6.61
N HIS A 166 -0.18 1.88 7.32
CA HIS A 166 -1.12 2.82 6.72
C HIS A 166 -0.38 3.92 5.95
N ILE A 167 -0.27 3.76 4.64
CA ILE A 167 0.46 4.70 3.79
C ILE A 167 -0.35 5.99 3.66
N LEU A 168 0.24 7.12 4.03
CA LEU A 168 -0.34 8.45 3.96
C LEU A 168 0.64 9.41 3.25
N GLY A 169 0.14 10.46 2.63
CA GLY A 169 0.97 11.49 2.00
C GLY A 169 0.36 12.11 0.76
N PRO A 170 1.05 13.10 0.16
CA PRO A 170 0.67 13.69 -1.12
C PRO A 170 0.55 12.63 -2.22
N GLY A 171 -0.46 12.73 -3.08
CA GLY A 171 -0.71 11.74 -4.15
C GLY A 171 -1.76 10.68 -3.80
N ASP A 172 -2.20 10.56 -2.55
CA ASP A 172 -3.29 9.65 -2.18
C ASP A 172 -4.65 10.15 -2.67
N ARG A 173 -5.20 9.51 -3.69
CA ARG A 173 -6.53 9.84 -4.25
C ARG A 173 -7.67 8.97 -3.73
N HIS A 174 -7.36 7.82 -3.11
CA HIS A 174 -8.37 6.77 -2.92
C HIS A 174 -8.41 6.15 -1.52
N ASN A 175 -7.33 6.26 -0.72
CA ASN A 175 -7.24 5.62 0.59
C ASN A 175 -7.65 6.58 1.72
N TRP A 176 -6.69 7.10 2.46
CA TRP A 176 -6.94 8.02 3.59
C TRP A 176 -7.54 9.36 3.15
N SER A 177 -7.22 9.82 1.94
CA SER A 177 -7.85 11.00 1.34
C SER A 177 -9.38 10.89 1.27
N ARG A 178 -9.94 9.67 1.13
CA ARG A 178 -11.39 9.45 1.18
C ARG A 178 -11.94 9.74 2.57
N LEU A 179 -11.28 9.24 3.63
CA LEU A 179 -11.68 9.53 5.01
C LEU A 179 -11.57 11.03 5.30
N ILE A 180 -10.49 11.67 4.89
CA ILE A 180 -10.29 13.12 5.03
C ILE A 180 -11.43 13.91 4.36
N ARG A 181 -11.84 13.53 3.15
CA ARG A 181 -12.98 14.16 2.46
C ARG A 181 -14.31 13.94 3.20
N LEU A 182 -14.51 12.77 3.83
CA LEU A 182 -15.71 12.53 4.65
C LEU A 182 -15.71 13.42 5.90
N VAL A 183 -14.57 13.67 6.50
CA VAL A 183 -14.43 14.63 7.62
C VAL A 183 -14.70 16.06 7.13
N ASP A 184 -14.10 16.48 6.01
CA ASP A 184 -14.32 17.82 5.43
C ASP A 184 -15.79 18.08 5.10
N ALA A 185 -16.45 17.08 4.50
CA ALA A 185 -17.88 17.14 4.17
C ALA A 185 -18.81 16.94 5.39
N GLN A 186 -18.28 16.66 6.58
CA GLN A 186 -19.04 16.31 7.80
C GLN A 186 -20.00 15.12 7.61
N LYS A 187 -19.58 14.14 6.81
CA LYS A 187 -20.35 12.94 6.46
C LYS A 187 -19.74 11.65 6.99
N LEU A 188 -18.78 11.76 7.92
CA LEU A 188 -18.17 10.57 8.51
C LEU A 188 -19.19 9.84 9.40
N PRO A 189 -19.58 8.60 9.09
CA PRO A 189 -20.66 7.91 9.82
C PRO A 189 -20.25 7.43 11.20
N GLY A 190 -18.94 7.31 11.45
CA GLY A 190 -18.35 6.86 12.70
C GLY A 190 -16.85 6.69 12.56
N ILE A 191 -16.17 6.46 13.69
CA ILE A 191 -14.72 6.27 13.74
C ILE A 191 -14.44 4.82 14.18
N PRO A 192 -13.62 4.07 13.45
CA PRO A 192 -13.22 2.72 13.88
C PRO A 192 -12.47 2.74 15.22
N PRO A 193 -12.57 1.66 16.05
CA PRO A 193 -11.97 1.65 17.37
C PRO A 193 -10.49 1.23 17.41
N GLY A 194 -9.89 0.95 16.25
CA GLY A 194 -8.52 0.46 16.17
C GLY A 194 -7.45 1.55 16.27
N ILE A 195 -6.23 1.11 16.10
CA ILE A 195 -5.03 1.95 15.97
C ILE A 195 -4.32 1.64 14.66
N GLY A 196 -3.56 2.61 14.15
CA GLY A 196 -2.73 2.45 12.96
C GLY A 196 -1.37 3.14 13.13
N ALA A 197 -0.37 2.67 12.40
CA ALA A 197 0.89 3.35 12.21
C ALA A 197 0.82 4.06 10.85
N PHE A 198 0.94 5.39 10.82
CA PHE A 198 0.78 6.20 9.61
C PHE A 198 2.13 6.48 8.98
N ALA A 199 2.43 5.79 7.90
CA ALA A 199 3.72 5.81 7.23
C ALA A 199 3.73 6.80 6.06
N ASP A 200 4.77 7.63 5.98
CA ASP A 200 4.96 8.57 4.88
C ASP A 200 5.32 7.82 3.59
N VAL A 201 4.52 7.99 2.55
CA VAL A 201 4.73 7.38 1.25
C VAL A 201 6.11 7.68 0.66
N ARG A 202 6.64 8.87 0.91
CA ARG A 202 7.95 9.34 0.42
C ARG A 202 9.08 8.57 1.09
N GLU A 203 8.99 8.37 2.41
CA GLU A 203 10.00 7.61 3.17
C GLU A 203 9.95 6.12 2.82
N ILE A 204 8.76 5.55 2.57
CA ILE A 204 8.64 4.18 2.07
C ILE A 204 9.35 4.03 0.72
N ALA A 205 9.16 4.96 -0.21
CA ALA A 205 9.82 4.92 -1.51
C ALA A 205 11.35 5.02 -1.38
N ARG A 206 11.85 5.95 -0.54
CA ARG A 206 13.29 6.10 -0.25
C ARG A 206 13.88 4.86 0.39
N ALA A 207 13.17 4.26 1.35
CA ALA A 207 13.62 3.03 2.01
C ALA A 207 13.78 1.87 1.02
N GLN A 208 12.87 1.72 0.06
CA GLN A 208 12.98 0.70 -0.98
C GLN A 208 14.21 0.91 -1.87
N LEU A 209 14.46 2.14 -2.31
CA LEU A 209 15.65 2.48 -3.09
C LEU A 209 16.94 2.21 -2.29
N ARG A 210 17.01 2.68 -1.04
CA ARG A 210 18.18 2.48 -0.17
C ARG A 210 18.48 1.02 0.12
N ALA A 211 17.43 0.21 0.34
CA ALA A 211 17.58 -1.23 0.58
C ALA A 211 18.23 -1.93 -0.64
N TRP A 212 17.82 -1.59 -1.84
CA TRP A 212 18.41 -2.09 -3.08
C TRP A 212 19.86 -1.63 -3.23
N GLN A 213 20.14 -0.33 -3.08
CA GLN A 213 21.47 0.25 -3.16
C GLN A 213 22.45 -0.38 -2.14
N ARG A 214 21.95 -0.76 -0.96
CA ARG A 214 22.70 -1.41 0.11
C ARG A 214 22.69 -2.94 0.00
N GLN A 215 22.11 -3.49 -1.06
CA GLN A 215 22.04 -4.93 -1.35
C GLN A 215 21.51 -5.76 -0.15
N ARG A 216 20.43 -5.28 0.50
CA ARG A 216 19.85 -5.92 1.67
C ARG A 216 19.01 -7.16 1.30
N TYR A 217 19.58 -8.05 0.51
CA TYR A 217 18.90 -9.23 0.00
C TYR A 217 18.61 -10.26 1.10
N GLY A 218 17.49 -10.96 0.96
CA GLY A 218 16.98 -11.92 1.94
C GLY A 218 16.32 -11.28 3.16
N GLU A 219 16.10 -9.95 3.16
CA GLU A 219 15.64 -9.19 4.29
C GLU A 219 14.21 -8.69 4.13
N CYS A 220 13.52 -8.56 5.29
CA CYS A 220 12.20 -7.93 5.39
C CYS A 220 12.29 -6.68 6.24
N TYR A 221 11.49 -5.67 5.88
CA TYR A 221 11.42 -4.42 6.61
C TYR A 221 9.98 -4.01 6.88
N LEU A 222 9.64 -3.84 8.15
CA LEU A 222 8.41 -3.19 8.56
C LEU A 222 8.56 -1.67 8.39
N LEU A 223 7.66 -1.05 7.65
CA LEU A 223 7.66 0.38 7.38
C LEU A 223 6.41 1.00 7.99
N GLY A 224 6.48 1.27 9.28
CA GLY A 224 5.45 1.94 10.04
C GLY A 224 5.61 3.46 10.02
N GLY A 225 5.08 4.12 11.04
CA GLY A 225 5.16 5.54 11.27
C GLY A 225 4.55 5.87 12.63
N GLU A 226 4.26 7.14 12.89
CA GLU A 226 3.63 7.53 14.15
C GLU A 226 2.35 6.73 14.37
N GLN A 227 2.26 6.11 15.55
CA GLN A 227 1.14 5.28 15.92
C GLN A 227 0.06 6.13 16.57
N ALA A 228 -1.14 6.08 16.03
CA ALA A 228 -2.29 6.82 16.53
C ALA A 228 -3.57 5.97 16.49
N SER A 229 -4.50 6.23 17.40
CA SER A 229 -5.86 5.71 17.25
C SER A 229 -6.55 6.38 16.05
N PHE A 230 -7.49 5.69 15.43
CA PHE A 230 -8.29 6.35 14.38
C PHE A 230 -9.11 7.52 14.91
N VAL A 231 -9.42 7.54 16.22
CA VAL A 231 -10.06 8.69 16.87
C VAL A 231 -9.11 9.88 16.87
N ASP A 232 -7.87 9.71 17.30
CA ASP A 232 -6.86 10.76 17.31
C ASP A 232 -6.58 11.27 15.89
N PHE A 233 -6.38 10.37 14.93
CA PHE A 233 -6.22 10.71 13.51
C PHE A 233 -7.36 11.59 12.98
N VAL A 234 -8.62 11.18 13.21
CA VAL A 234 -9.80 11.92 12.75
C VAL A 234 -9.92 13.28 13.47
N HIS A 235 -9.58 13.36 14.76
CA HIS A 235 -9.58 14.62 15.51
C HIS A 235 -8.52 15.59 14.99
N ARG A 236 -7.30 15.13 14.68
CA ARG A 236 -6.24 15.95 14.07
C ARG A 236 -6.66 16.45 12.68
N VAL A 237 -7.26 15.59 11.85
CA VAL A 237 -7.82 16.00 10.54
C VAL A 237 -8.91 17.07 10.73
N GLY A 238 -9.84 16.84 11.66
CA GLY A 238 -10.91 17.79 11.96
C GLY A 238 -10.39 19.14 12.42
N ALA A 239 -9.42 19.14 13.33
CA ALA A 239 -8.76 20.36 13.82
C ALA A 239 -8.06 21.13 12.66
N ALA A 240 -7.31 20.45 11.81
CA ALA A 240 -6.60 21.04 10.67
C ALA A 240 -7.54 21.60 9.59
N LEU A 241 -8.76 21.04 9.48
CA LEU A 241 -9.78 21.48 8.53
C LEU A 241 -10.79 22.48 9.16
N GLY A 242 -10.77 22.67 10.48
CA GLY A 242 -11.80 23.46 11.18
C GLY A 242 -13.18 22.79 11.16
N ARG A 243 -13.23 21.46 11.20
CA ARG A 243 -14.44 20.65 11.12
C ARG A 243 -14.71 19.94 12.47
N ARG A 244 -16.00 19.78 12.79
CA ARG A 244 -16.41 18.97 13.94
C ARG A 244 -16.28 17.48 13.56
N THR A 245 -15.88 16.67 14.54
CA THR A 245 -15.74 15.21 14.37
C THR A 245 -16.51 14.47 15.47
N PRO A 246 -16.88 13.20 15.27
CA PRO A 246 -17.42 12.37 16.34
C PRO A 246 -16.48 12.34 17.55
N ARG A 247 -17.04 12.32 18.75
CA ARG A 247 -16.25 12.41 20.01
C ARG A 247 -15.46 11.15 20.34
N GLY A 248 -15.88 10.01 19.84
CA GLY A 248 -15.26 8.72 20.19
C GLY A 248 -15.45 7.66 19.12
N ALA A 249 -14.88 6.51 19.38
CA ALA A 249 -14.96 5.38 18.47
C ALA A 249 -16.35 4.75 18.45
N THR A 250 -16.75 4.29 17.27
CA THR A 250 -17.90 3.38 17.12
C THR A 250 -17.49 2.00 17.63
N PRO A 251 -18.26 1.36 18.54
CA PRO A 251 -17.95 0.01 18.98
C PRO A 251 -17.79 -0.97 17.83
N ALA A 252 -16.81 -1.87 17.90
CA ALA A 252 -16.50 -2.81 16.82
C ALA A 252 -17.71 -3.63 16.36
N TRP A 253 -18.55 -4.08 17.31
CA TRP A 253 -19.76 -4.84 16.98
C TRP A 253 -20.76 -4.01 16.15
N ALA A 254 -20.92 -2.72 16.47
CA ALA A 254 -21.83 -1.83 15.75
C ALA A 254 -21.30 -1.52 14.35
N LEU A 255 -19.98 -1.27 14.22
CA LEU A 255 -19.33 -1.10 12.92
C LEU A 255 -19.49 -2.35 12.05
N MET A 256 -19.30 -3.54 12.62
CA MET A 256 -19.48 -4.82 11.92
C MET A 256 -20.92 -5.06 11.49
N ALA A 257 -21.90 -4.75 12.36
CA ALA A 257 -23.33 -4.87 12.03
C ALA A 257 -23.69 -3.93 10.86
N TYR A 258 -23.23 -2.69 10.91
CA TYR A 258 -23.42 -1.71 9.84
C TYR A 258 -22.77 -2.17 8.52
N ALA A 259 -21.54 -2.67 8.57
CA ALA A 259 -20.84 -3.21 7.40
C ALA A 259 -21.58 -4.39 6.76
N ARG A 260 -22.14 -5.30 7.56
CA ARG A 260 -22.96 -6.43 7.08
C ARG A 260 -24.25 -5.96 6.40
N LEU A 261 -24.91 -4.94 6.98
CA LEU A 261 -26.12 -4.34 6.38
C LEU A 261 -25.79 -3.75 5.01
N LEU A 262 -24.74 -2.91 4.93
CA LEU A 262 -24.29 -2.32 3.66
C LEU A 262 -23.87 -3.40 2.65
N GLY A 263 -23.20 -4.45 3.10
CA GLY A 263 -22.83 -5.60 2.27
C GLY A 263 -24.05 -6.32 1.67
N THR A 264 -25.15 -6.39 2.43
CA THR A 264 -26.42 -6.96 1.93
C THR A 264 -27.03 -6.07 0.86
N VAL A 265 -27.08 -4.75 1.08
CA VAL A 265 -27.55 -3.78 0.06
C VAL A 265 -26.68 -3.82 -1.20
N ALA A 266 -25.36 -3.96 -1.04
CA ALA A 266 -24.39 -4.03 -2.14
C ALA A 266 -24.60 -5.26 -3.04
N ARG A 267 -25.20 -6.36 -2.53
CA ARG A 267 -25.56 -7.52 -3.36
C ARG A 267 -26.62 -7.17 -4.42
N PHE A 268 -27.53 -6.28 -4.10
CA PHE A 268 -28.59 -5.85 -5.01
C PHE A 268 -28.14 -4.70 -5.92
N THR A 269 -27.32 -3.76 -5.40
CA THR A 269 -26.88 -2.60 -6.17
C THR A 269 -25.67 -2.87 -7.06
N GLY A 270 -24.90 -3.92 -6.79
CA GLY A 270 -23.65 -4.24 -7.48
C GLY A 270 -22.51 -3.25 -7.22
N ARG A 271 -22.69 -2.28 -6.31
CA ARG A 271 -21.67 -1.26 -5.98
C ARG A 271 -20.93 -1.63 -4.70
N GLU A 272 -19.62 -1.39 -4.68
CA GLU A 272 -18.80 -1.59 -3.50
C GLU A 272 -19.29 -0.68 -2.36
N PRO A 273 -19.58 -1.23 -1.17
CA PRO A 273 -20.05 -0.44 -0.05
C PRO A 273 -18.92 0.38 0.57
N ASP A 274 -19.29 1.50 1.19
CA ASP A 274 -18.33 2.39 1.85
C ASP A 274 -17.61 1.75 3.03
N VAL A 275 -18.27 0.83 3.71
CA VAL A 275 -17.73 0.04 4.81
C VAL A 275 -18.02 -1.42 4.53
N THR A 276 -16.98 -2.23 4.42
CA THR A 276 -17.07 -3.68 4.24
C THR A 276 -16.80 -4.40 5.57
N PRO A 277 -17.30 -5.63 5.77
CA PRO A 277 -16.96 -6.42 6.95
C PRO A 277 -15.45 -6.63 7.11
N GLU A 278 -14.73 -6.83 6.01
CA GLU A 278 -13.27 -6.96 5.95
C GLU A 278 -12.58 -5.67 6.43
N GLY A 279 -13.00 -4.52 5.90
CA GLY A 279 -12.48 -3.23 6.32
C GLY A 279 -12.81 -2.91 7.78
N ALA A 280 -14.02 -3.25 8.24
CA ALA A 280 -14.43 -3.08 9.64
C ALA A 280 -13.57 -3.93 10.60
N ALA A 281 -13.23 -5.17 10.23
CA ALA A 281 -12.37 -6.02 11.03
C ALA A 281 -10.94 -5.45 11.11
N LEU A 282 -10.34 -5.07 9.98
CA LEU A 282 -9.00 -4.50 9.92
C LEU A 282 -8.90 -3.19 10.71
N THR A 283 -9.87 -2.29 10.56
CA THR A 283 -9.84 -0.99 11.24
C THR A 283 -10.28 -1.06 12.72
N SER A 284 -10.78 -2.21 13.18
CA SER A 284 -11.03 -2.46 14.61
C SER A 284 -9.82 -3.07 15.32
N HIS A 285 -8.78 -3.42 14.58
CA HIS A 285 -7.60 -4.09 15.10
C HIS A 285 -6.63 -3.10 15.78
N GLN A 286 -5.87 -3.60 16.77
CA GLN A 286 -4.89 -2.80 17.51
C GLN A 286 -3.48 -3.34 17.30
N LEU A 287 -3.00 -3.22 16.06
CA LEU A 287 -1.67 -3.63 15.67
C LEU A 287 -0.69 -2.47 15.78
N ARG A 288 0.40 -2.66 16.49
CA ARG A 288 1.55 -1.76 16.50
C ARG A 288 2.65 -2.30 15.61
N VAL A 289 3.43 -1.39 15.03
CA VAL A 289 4.50 -1.73 14.09
C VAL A 289 5.82 -1.19 14.62
N ASP A 290 6.83 -2.06 14.73
CA ASP A 290 8.19 -1.66 15.11
C ASP A 290 9.04 -1.52 13.83
N SER A 291 9.40 -0.30 13.46
CA SER A 291 10.23 0.02 12.28
C SER A 291 11.71 0.17 12.63
N SER A 292 12.13 -0.18 13.85
CA SER A 292 13.51 0.06 14.34
C SER A 292 14.58 -0.52 13.41
N ARG A 293 14.29 -1.64 12.74
CA ARG A 293 15.21 -2.24 11.77
C ARG A 293 15.36 -1.34 10.55
N ALA A 294 14.27 -0.86 9.96
CA ALA A 294 14.32 0.05 8.81
C ALA A 294 15.01 1.37 9.17
N ILE A 295 14.78 1.90 10.37
CA ILE A 295 15.45 3.11 10.86
C ILE A 295 16.96 2.91 10.91
N ARG A 296 17.44 1.83 11.50
CA ARG A 296 18.89 1.57 11.64
C ARG A 296 19.58 1.24 10.31
N GLU A 297 18.91 0.47 9.45
CA GLU A 297 19.55 -0.14 8.29
C GLU A 297 19.27 0.61 6.98
N LEU A 298 18.21 1.40 6.93
CA LEU A 298 17.79 2.11 5.71
C LEU A 298 17.67 3.63 5.92
N ASP A 299 18.07 4.17 7.06
CA ASP A 299 17.84 5.58 7.44
C ASP A 299 16.35 5.98 7.25
N TYR A 300 15.46 5.04 7.56
CA TYR A 300 14.02 5.28 7.49
C TYR A 300 13.57 6.29 8.54
N VAL A 301 12.72 7.23 8.16
CA VAL A 301 12.23 8.27 9.07
C VAL A 301 10.73 8.07 9.30
N GLU A 302 10.34 7.95 10.56
CA GLU A 302 8.94 8.03 10.96
C GLU A 302 8.53 9.52 11.04
N THR A 303 7.96 10.01 9.95
CA THR A 303 7.49 11.40 9.85
C THR A 303 6.39 11.66 10.89
N PRO A 304 6.48 12.73 11.71
CA PRO A 304 5.42 13.08 12.65
C PRO A 304 4.07 13.25 11.93
N LEU A 305 3.00 12.68 12.52
CA LEU A 305 1.68 12.61 11.88
C LEU A 305 1.11 14.00 11.54
N ASP A 306 1.34 15.00 12.39
CA ASP A 306 0.87 16.37 12.11
C ASP A 306 1.55 16.99 10.90
N SER A 307 2.85 16.75 10.72
CA SER A 307 3.59 17.19 9.53
C SER A 307 3.09 16.47 8.28
N LEU A 308 2.92 15.15 8.36
CA LEU A 308 2.44 14.32 7.26
C LEU A 308 1.00 14.69 6.85
N LEU A 309 0.13 14.97 7.82
CA LEU A 309 -1.22 15.49 7.58
C LEU A 309 -1.16 16.88 6.94
N GLY A 310 -0.29 17.76 7.42
CA GLY A 310 -0.09 19.10 6.84
C GLY A 310 0.22 19.02 5.34
N ASP A 311 1.20 18.21 4.96
CA ASP A 311 1.60 18.00 3.56
C ASP A 311 0.48 17.38 2.73
N THR A 312 -0.20 16.36 3.29
CA THR A 312 -1.32 15.68 2.63
C THR A 312 -2.47 16.64 2.35
N LEU A 313 -2.85 17.45 3.34
CA LEU A 313 -3.93 18.42 3.21
C LEU A 313 -3.56 19.56 2.26
N ALA A 314 -2.31 20.02 2.26
CA ALA A 314 -1.81 21.02 1.32
C ALA A 314 -1.94 20.51 -0.13
N TRP A 315 -1.49 19.28 -0.39
CA TRP A 315 -1.64 18.63 -1.69
C TRP A 315 -3.13 18.44 -2.05
N MET A 316 -3.98 17.95 -1.14
CA MET A 316 -5.41 17.78 -1.42
C MET A 316 -6.10 19.10 -1.79
N ARG A 317 -5.65 20.22 -1.20
CA ARG A 317 -6.18 21.56 -1.57
C ARG A 317 -5.72 21.97 -2.97
N SER A 318 -4.45 21.75 -3.33
CA SER A 318 -3.95 22.08 -4.68
C SER A 318 -4.63 21.27 -5.78
N GLU A 319 -5.11 20.05 -5.45
CA GLU A 319 -5.86 19.19 -6.36
C GLU A 319 -7.38 19.47 -6.36
N GLY A 320 -7.84 20.46 -5.60
CA GLY A 320 -9.27 20.77 -5.50
C GLY A 320 -10.12 19.69 -4.84
N MET A 321 -9.51 18.82 -4.04
CA MET A 321 -10.19 17.68 -3.40
C MET A 321 -10.89 18.04 -2.09
N LEU A 322 -10.60 19.20 -1.53
CA LEU A 322 -11.22 19.74 -0.31
C LEU A 322 -12.07 20.95 -0.64
N ALA A 323 -13.10 21.20 0.18
CA ALA A 323 -13.94 22.40 0.03
C ALA A 323 -13.10 23.67 0.14
N ALA A 324 -13.39 24.66 -0.69
CA ALA A 324 -12.82 26.00 -0.55
C ALA A 324 -13.21 26.56 0.84
N ARG A 325 -12.25 27.23 1.51
CA ARG A 325 -12.51 27.92 2.78
C ARG A 325 -13.28 29.21 2.56
#